data_945a1f243ca08c30575be0e512c03d95
#
_entry.id   945a1f243ca08c30575be0e512c03d95
#
_cell.length_a   1.000
_cell.length_b   1.000
_cell.length_c   1.000
_cell.angle_alpha   90.00
_cell.angle_beta   90.00
_cell.angle_gamma   90.00
#
_symmetry.space_group_name_H-M   'P 1'
#
loop_
_entity.id
_entity.type
_entity.pdbx_description
1 polymer ?
#
loop_
_entity_poly.entity_id
_entity_poly.type
_entity_poly.pdbx_seq_one_letter_code
_entity_poly.pdbx_strand_id
1 'polypeptide(L)'
;MRQHTVPAGVPETRLKNYLTRAFPAWPSWLIRETLKKKDVRVNGAKSGAEAVVRAGDTLSIYVDDRYFEAPLQMIYEDYDWLVADQPAGVPVDSDGRGVGGDTMLARLKAHCPSARLCHRLDTGTGGVLIAAKNDQAEQAALRAFAAHDLVKLYRCIAVGQPPRDEARLTAYLLKDASASSVRILEHPAPGALSIETRYRLIEARDALSLLEVRLMTGRTHQIRAHLSYVGLPLLGDDKYGDREENRRWHVSQPQLWCVRISLLGHTFESRPRFSCRAFE
;
A
#
# COMPACT_ATOMS: atom_id res chain seq x y z
N MET A 1 22.44 2.62 -14.63
CA MET A 1 22.52 1.34 -15.39
C MET A 1 23.07 0.27 -14.48
N ARG A 2 22.35 -0.85 -14.32
CA ARG A 2 22.86 -2.04 -13.62
C ARG A 2 23.06 -3.20 -14.58
N GLN A 3 24.11 -3.99 -14.35
CA GLN A 3 24.32 -5.28 -15.01
C GLN A 3 23.80 -6.39 -14.10
N HIS A 4 23.10 -7.36 -14.69
CA HIS A 4 22.57 -8.53 -14.02
C HIS A 4 22.81 -9.76 -14.89
N THR A 5 23.48 -10.77 -14.34
CA THR A 5 23.71 -12.03 -15.05
C THR A 5 22.60 -13.01 -14.68
N VAL A 6 21.99 -13.63 -15.67
CA VAL A 6 20.96 -14.66 -15.45
C VAL A 6 21.63 -15.87 -14.79
N PRO A 7 21.20 -16.27 -13.57
CA PRO A 7 21.84 -17.35 -12.81
C PRO A 7 21.82 -18.70 -13.53
N ALA A 8 22.80 -19.53 -13.24
CA ALA A 8 22.81 -20.92 -13.66
C ALA A 8 21.56 -21.65 -13.15
N GLY A 9 20.96 -22.53 -13.96
CA GLY A 9 19.75 -23.27 -13.59
C GLY A 9 18.43 -22.57 -13.91
N VAL A 10 18.45 -21.32 -14.37
CA VAL A 10 17.26 -20.66 -14.88
C VAL A 10 16.89 -21.26 -16.25
N PRO A 11 15.67 -21.84 -16.40
CA PRO A 11 15.23 -22.34 -17.69
C PRO A 11 15.03 -21.20 -18.69
N GLU A 12 15.18 -21.52 -19.97
CA GLU A 12 14.87 -20.59 -21.04
C GLU A 12 13.47 -20.00 -20.87
N THR A 13 13.36 -18.67 -20.83
CA THR A 13 12.09 -17.99 -20.56
C THR A 13 12.04 -16.62 -21.24
N ARG A 14 10.83 -16.06 -21.41
CA ARG A 14 10.66 -14.70 -21.93
C ARG A 14 11.20 -13.66 -20.95
N LEU A 15 11.84 -12.61 -21.46
CA LEU A 15 12.42 -11.53 -20.66
C LEU A 15 11.42 -10.92 -19.67
N LYS A 16 10.16 -10.71 -20.09
CA LYS A 16 9.08 -10.26 -19.19
C LYS A 16 8.92 -11.17 -17.96
N ASN A 17 8.83 -12.48 -18.19
CA ASN A 17 8.64 -13.45 -17.12
C ASN A 17 9.87 -13.54 -16.21
N TYR A 18 11.06 -13.44 -16.82
CA TYR A 18 12.31 -13.40 -16.07
C TYR A 18 12.38 -12.18 -15.16
N LEU A 19 12.17 -10.98 -15.68
CA LEU A 19 12.21 -9.75 -14.88
C LEU A 19 11.20 -9.77 -13.72
N THR A 20 10.00 -10.30 -13.96
CA THR A 20 8.97 -10.44 -12.92
C THR A 20 9.43 -11.35 -11.76
N ARG A 21 10.20 -12.39 -12.07
CA ARG A 21 10.72 -13.31 -11.05
C ARG A 21 12.00 -12.81 -10.40
N ALA A 22 12.91 -12.24 -11.19
CA ALA A 22 14.22 -11.79 -10.72
C ALA A 22 14.14 -10.49 -9.89
N PHE A 23 13.16 -9.66 -10.18
CA PHE A 23 12.94 -8.37 -9.50
C PHE A 23 11.51 -8.29 -8.93
N PRO A 24 11.18 -9.10 -7.91
CA PRO A 24 9.82 -9.14 -7.34
C PRO A 24 9.39 -7.81 -6.72
N ALA A 25 10.35 -6.94 -6.38
CA ALA A 25 10.10 -5.58 -5.90
C ALA A 25 9.67 -4.59 -6.99
N TRP A 26 9.79 -4.96 -8.27
CA TRP A 26 9.38 -4.07 -9.36
C TRP A 26 7.87 -4.10 -9.57
N PRO A 27 7.19 -2.95 -9.52
CA PRO A 27 5.78 -2.90 -9.83
C PRO A 27 5.53 -3.28 -11.31
N SER A 28 4.42 -3.94 -11.58
CA SER A 28 4.10 -4.45 -12.94
C SER A 28 4.09 -3.36 -14.02
N TRP A 29 3.75 -2.12 -13.65
CA TRP A 29 3.81 -0.99 -14.57
C TRP A 29 5.25 -0.66 -14.97
N LEU A 30 6.21 -0.74 -14.02
CA LEU A 30 7.62 -0.48 -14.30
C LEU A 30 8.17 -1.50 -15.29
N ILE A 31 7.89 -2.80 -15.09
CA ILE A 31 8.30 -3.86 -16.04
C ILE A 31 7.75 -3.57 -17.43
N ARG A 32 6.46 -3.21 -17.54
CA ARG A 32 5.84 -2.88 -18.83
C ARG A 32 6.50 -1.69 -19.51
N GLU A 33 6.70 -0.59 -18.80
CA GLU A 33 7.32 0.63 -19.34
C GLU A 33 8.77 0.38 -19.74
N THR A 34 9.55 -0.29 -18.91
CA THR A 34 10.95 -0.65 -19.17
C THR A 34 11.08 -1.48 -20.45
N LEU A 35 10.22 -2.49 -20.61
CA LEU A 35 10.21 -3.33 -21.81
C LEU A 35 9.69 -2.61 -23.05
N LYS A 36 8.67 -1.74 -22.92
CA LYS A 36 8.16 -0.89 -23.99
C LYS A 36 9.21 0.10 -24.50
N LYS A 37 9.95 0.73 -23.59
CA LYS A 37 11.06 1.65 -23.92
C LYS A 37 12.33 0.94 -24.37
N LYS A 38 12.37 -0.40 -24.23
CA LYS A 38 13.58 -1.21 -24.48
C LYS A 38 14.77 -0.78 -23.60
N ASP A 39 14.47 -0.42 -22.35
CA ASP A 39 15.46 -0.04 -21.33
C ASP A 39 16.13 -1.27 -20.68
N VAL A 40 16.00 -2.45 -21.31
CA VAL A 40 16.78 -3.65 -21.03
C VAL A 40 17.49 -4.09 -22.30
N ARG A 41 18.76 -4.38 -22.17
CA ARG A 41 19.55 -5.03 -23.22
C ARG A 41 19.95 -6.42 -22.77
N VAL A 42 19.75 -7.41 -23.63
CA VAL A 42 20.21 -8.78 -23.42
C VAL A 42 21.46 -8.95 -24.26
N ASN A 43 22.59 -9.24 -23.63
CA ASN A 43 23.90 -9.36 -24.31
C ASN A 43 24.23 -8.15 -25.21
N GLY A 44 23.90 -6.94 -24.73
CA GLY A 44 24.11 -5.69 -25.47
C GLY A 44 22.99 -5.30 -26.45
N ALA A 45 22.11 -6.22 -26.84
CA ALA A 45 21.01 -5.94 -27.78
C ALA A 45 19.77 -5.40 -27.07
N LYS A 46 19.17 -4.30 -27.57
CA LYS A 46 17.90 -3.76 -27.07
C LYS A 46 16.78 -4.81 -27.18
N SER A 47 16.13 -5.15 -26.08
CA SER A 47 15.22 -6.27 -25.99
C SER A 47 13.84 -5.85 -25.47
N GLY A 48 12.79 -6.45 -26.03
CA GLY A 48 11.39 -6.25 -25.60
C GLY A 48 10.87 -7.45 -24.79
N ALA A 49 9.57 -7.44 -24.49
CA ALA A 49 8.91 -8.40 -23.60
C ALA A 49 9.04 -9.87 -24.05
N GLU A 50 9.06 -10.10 -25.37
CA GLU A 50 9.07 -11.43 -25.98
C GLU A 50 10.50 -11.98 -26.20
N ALA A 51 11.55 -11.17 -25.93
CA ALA A 51 12.93 -11.64 -26.03
C ALA A 51 13.15 -12.82 -25.07
N VAL A 52 13.87 -13.81 -25.54
CA VAL A 52 14.19 -15.00 -24.75
C VAL A 52 15.49 -14.79 -24.02
N VAL A 53 15.54 -15.18 -22.75
CA VAL A 53 16.72 -15.16 -21.90
C VAL A 53 17.08 -16.55 -21.40
N ARG A 54 18.37 -16.81 -21.24
CA ARG A 54 18.95 -18.08 -20.85
C ARG A 54 19.96 -17.88 -19.70
N ALA A 55 20.26 -18.94 -18.98
CA ALA A 55 21.33 -18.93 -18.00
C ALA A 55 22.64 -18.43 -18.62
N GLY A 56 23.34 -17.53 -17.94
CA GLY A 56 24.58 -16.89 -18.39
C GLY A 56 24.40 -15.61 -19.20
N ASP A 57 23.19 -15.29 -19.68
CA ASP A 57 22.94 -14.01 -20.37
C ASP A 57 23.19 -12.83 -19.45
N THR A 58 23.77 -11.76 -20.01
CA THR A 58 23.98 -10.50 -19.30
C THR A 58 22.90 -9.49 -19.67
N LEU A 59 22.17 -9.02 -18.67
CA LEU A 59 21.16 -7.98 -18.81
C LEU A 59 21.75 -6.64 -18.39
N SER A 60 21.78 -5.66 -19.30
CA SER A 60 22.04 -4.25 -18.95
C SER A 60 20.72 -3.55 -18.77
N ILE A 61 20.44 -3.11 -17.56
CA ILE A 61 19.14 -2.58 -17.14
C ILE A 61 19.25 -1.08 -16.84
N TYR A 62 18.47 -0.27 -17.55
CA TYR A 62 18.47 1.20 -17.49
C TYR A 62 17.24 1.69 -16.72
N VAL A 63 17.14 1.29 -15.46
CA VAL A 63 16.08 1.68 -14.53
C VAL A 63 16.73 2.40 -13.36
N ASP A 64 16.00 3.34 -12.75
CA ASP A 64 16.45 4.11 -11.59
C ASP A 64 16.85 3.15 -10.44
N ASP A 65 17.95 3.45 -9.78
CA ASP A 65 18.54 2.59 -8.72
C ASP A 65 17.58 2.36 -7.55
N ARG A 66 16.68 3.31 -7.26
CA ARG A 66 15.62 3.16 -6.25
C ARG A 66 14.74 1.91 -6.43
N TYR A 67 14.60 1.40 -7.67
CA TYR A 67 13.84 0.19 -7.95
C TYR A 67 14.63 -1.12 -7.77
N PHE A 68 15.96 -1.05 -7.74
CA PHE A 68 16.80 -2.20 -7.37
C PHE A 68 16.95 -2.35 -5.86
N GLU A 69 16.74 -1.25 -5.17
CA GLU A 69 16.87 -1.13 -3.72
C GLU A 69 15.50 -0.89 -3.09
N ALA A 70 14.43 -1.57 -3.54
CA ALA A 70 13.18 -1.57 -2.80
C ALA A 70 13.33 -2.49 -1.56
N PRO A 71 14.09 -2.10 -0.53
CA PRO A 71 14.26 -2.92 0.65
C PRO A 71 12.90 -2.98 1.34
N LEU A 72 12.63 -4.11 1.93
CA LEU A 72 11.65 -4.19 2.98
C LEU A 72 12.13 -3.24 4.09
N GLN A 73 11.46 -2.08 4.23
CA GLN A 73 11.80 -1.15 5.30
C GLN A 73 11.23 -1.69 6.60
N MET A 74 12.12 -2.21 7.43
CA MET A 74 11.75 -2.76 8.73
C MET A 74 11.59 -1.64 9.76
N ILE A 75 10.46 -1.66 10.49
CA ILE A 75 10.21 -0.82 11.67
C ILE A 75 10.66 -1.56 12.92
N TYR A 76 10.33 -2.87 13.00
CA TYR A 76 10.62 -3.70 14.15
C TYR A 76 10.65 -5.18 13.75
N GLU A 77 11.49 -5.95 14.43
CA GLU A 77 11.53 -7.40 14.32
C GLU A 77 11.94 -8.02 15.65
N ASP A 78 11.23 -9.08 16.05
CA ASP A 78 11.60 -9.94 17.18
C ASP A 78 11.30 -11.43 16.86
N TYR A 79 11.11 -12.25 17.89
CA TYR A 79 10.74 -13.67 17.74
C TYR A 79 9.34 -13.85 17.14
N ASP A 80 8.39 -13.00 17.53
CA ASP A 80 6.97 -13.12 17.18
C ASP A 80 6.56 -12.23 16.00
N TRP A 81 7.16 -11.03 15.89
CA TRP A 81 6.69 -9.96 15.01
C TRP A 81 7.69 -9.58 13.93
N LEU A 82 7.13 -9.23 12.81
CA LEU A 82 7.81 -8.62 11.68
C LEU A 82 6.98 -7.40 11.27
N VAL A 83 7.48 -6.20 11.54
CA VAL A 83 6.76 -4.95 11.29
C VAL A 83 7.49 -4.15 10.22
N ALA A 84 6.82 -3.93 9.11
CA ALA A 84 7.37 -3.21 7.97
C ALA A 84 6.68 -1.87 7.75
N ASP A 85 7.40 -0.96 7.11
CA ASP A 85 6.87 0.30 6.61
C ASP A 85 6.46 0.13 5.14
N GLN A 86 5.17 -0.08 4.90
CA GLN A 86 4.63 -0.24 3.55
C GLN A 86 4.76 1.06 2.77
N PRO A 87 5.41 1.08 1.61
CA PRO A 87 5.33 2.22 0.71
C PRO A 87 3.96 2.29 0.03
N ALA A 88 3.41 3.49 -0.14
CA ALA A 88 2.21 3.68 -0.94
C ALA A 88 2.43 3.21 -2.39
N GLY A 89 1.44 2.54 -2.96
CA GLY A 89 1.50 1.97 -4.31
C GLY A 89 1.90 0.49 -4.37
N VAL A 90 2.37 -0.10 -3.27
CA VAL A 90 2.66 -1.54 -3.19
C VAL A 90 1.48 -2.26 -2.53
N PRO A 91 0.84 -3.23 -3.18
CA PRO A 91 -0.24 -4.00 -2.58
C PRO A 91 0.29 -4.89 -1.45
N VAL A 92 -0.54 -5.13 -0.43
CA VAL A 92 -0.17 -6.03 0.68
C VAL A 92 -0.07 -7.47 0.20
N ASP A 93 -1.04 -7.91 -0.60
CA ASP A 93 -1.13 -9.27 -1.13
C ASP A 93 -1.72 -9.24 -2.54
N SER A 94 -1.56 -10.33 -3.29
CA SER A 94 -2.19 -10.51 -4.58
C SER A 94 -3.69 -10.79 -4.39
N ASP A 95 -4.54 -10.15 -5.18
CA ASP A 95 -5.98 -10.43 -5.23
C ASP A 95 -6.33 -11.71 -6.02
N GLY A 96 -5.34 -12.56 -6.30
CA GLY A 96 -5.48 -13.80 -7.07
C GLY A 96 -5.66 -13.59 -8.58
N ARG A 97 -5.71 -12.35 -9.06
CA ARG A 97 -5.93 -12.01 -10.48
C ARG A 97 -4.65 -11.71 -11.26
N GLY A 98 -3.50 -11.66 -10.58
CA GLY A 98 -2.21 -11.36 -11.18
C GLY A 98 -1.16 -12.42 -10.89
N VAL A 99 -0.47 -12.87 -11.90
CA VAL A 99 0.68 -13.76 -11.76
C VAL A 99 1.89 -12.91 -11.33
N GLY A 100 2.36 -13.11 -10.08
CA GLY A 100 3.69 -12.68 -9.64
C GLY A 100 3.90 -11.16 -9.63
N GLY A 101 3.06 -10.39 -8.91
CA GLY A 101 3.30 -8.99 -8.64
C GLY A 101 4.15 -8.78 -7.39
N ASP A 102 4.88 -7.68 -7.33
CA ASP A 102 5.52 -7.20 -6.12
C ASP A 102 4.45 -6.89 -5.07
N THR A 103 4.45 -7.62 -3.97
CA THR A 103 3.54 -7.42 -2.83
C THR A 103 4.33 -7.37 -1.53
N MET A 104 3.76 -6.72 -0.51
CA MET A 104 4.39 -6.73 0.82
C MET A 104 4.54 -8.14 1.37
N LEU A 105 3.57 -9.03 1.15
CA LEU A 105 3.67 -10.43 1.57
C LEU A 105 4.84 -11.15 0.89
N ALA A 106 5.05 -10.93 -0.41
CA ALA A 106 6.19 -11.51 -1.12
C ALA A 106 7.53 -10.99 -0.56
N ARG A 107 7.64 -9.69 -0.28
CA ARG A 107 8.82 -9.08 0.35
C ARG A 107 9.05 -9.62 1.75
N LEU A 108 8.00 -9.71 2.58
CA LEU A 108 8.06 -10.26 3.94
C LEU A 108 8.49 -11.73 3.93
N LYS A 109 7.95 -12.55 3.03
CA LYS A 109 8.33 -13.96 2.90
C LYS A 109 9.75 -14.17 2.34
N ALA A 110 10.23 -13.26 1.52
CA ALA A 110 11.63 -13.29 1.08
C ALA A 110 12.62 -13.05 2.25
N HIS A 111 12.22 -12.22 3.23
CA HIS A 111 12.98 -11.97 4.45
C HIS A 111 12.78 -13.09 5.50
N CYS A 112 11.53 -13.47 5.74
CA CYS A 112 11.12 -14.50 6.69
C CYS A 112 10.08 -15.42 6.04
N PRO A 113 10.43 -16.64 5.60
CA PRO A 113 9.51 -17.53 4.88
C PRO A 113 8.24 -17.90 5.64
N SER A 114 8.28 -17.89 6.98
CA SER A 114 7.12 -18.15 7.84
C SER A 114 6.19 -16.94 8.01
N ALA A 115 6.54 -15.76 7.48
CA ALA A 115 5.76 -14.53 7.67
C ALA A 115 4.31 -14.68 7.21
N ARG A 116 3.38 -14.22 8.06
CA ARG A 116 1.94 -14.22 7.85
C ARG A 116 1.35 -12.86 8.17
N LEU A 117 0.51 -12.36 7.28
CA LEU A 117 -0.13 -11.05 7.47
C LEU A 117 -1.14 -11.07 8.60
N CYS A 118 -1.04 -10.12 9.53
CA CYS A 118 -2.03 -9.92 10.59
C CYS A 118 -3.18 -8.99 10.16
N HIS A 119 -2.90 -8.09 9.22
CA HIS A 119 -3.88 -7.15 8.65
C HIS A 119 -3.44 -6.70 7.26
N ARG A 120 -4.25 -5.81 6.67
CA ARG A 120 -3.97 -5.23 5.35
C ARG A 120 -4.13 -3.71 5.38
N LEU A 121 -3.31 -3.05 4.57
CA LEU A 121 -3.52 -1.67 4.12
C LEU A 121 -3.97 -1.68 2.66
N ASP A 122 -4.66 -0.63 2.22
CA ASP A 122 -4.97 -0.45 0.80
C ASP A 122 -3.66 -0.20 0.02
N THR A 123 -3.64 -0.54 -1.27
CA THR A 123 -2.46 -0.36 -2.13
C THR A 123 -1.93 1.08 -2.13
N GLY A 124 -2.84 2.07 -2.12
CA GLY A 124 -2.47 3.49 -2.07
C GLY A 124 -2.13 4.01 -0.67
N THR A 125 -2.21 3.18 0.38
CA THR A 125 -1.94 3.58 1.77
C THR A 125 -0.54 3.14 2.17
N GLY A 126 0.26 4.06 2.70
CA GLY A 126 1.56 3.70 3.29
C GLY A 126 1.52 3.51 4.80
N GLY A 127 2.63 3.04 5.39
CA GLY A 127 2.84 3.00 6.82
C GLY A 127 2.89 1.61 7.45
N VAL A 128 2.59 1.53 8.73
CA VAL A 128 2.79 0.34 9.58
C VAL A 128 2.01 -0.87 9.08
N LEU A 129 2.73 -1.93 8.70
CA LEU A 129 2.19 -3.24 8.34
C LEU A 129 2.80 -4.31 9.25
N ILE A 130 1.94 -5.05 9.95
CA ILE A 130 2.33 -6.10 10.90
C ILE A 130 2.13 -7.48 10.29
N ALA A 131 3.15 -8.30 10.40
CA ALA A 131 3.10 -9.73 10.12
C ALA A 131 3.58 -10.52 11.35
N ALA A 132 3.07 -11.72 11.53
CA ALA A 132 3.53 -12.68 12.52
C ALA A 132 4.57 -13.62 11.93
N LYS A 133 5.53 -14.09 12.73
CA LYS A 133 6.56 -15.06 12.35
C LYS A 133 6.19 -16.50 12.70
N ASN A 134 5.19 -16.68 13.57
CA ASN A 134 4.70 -17.98 14.02
C ASN A 134 3.18 -18.00 14.24
N ASP A 135 2.61 -19.18 14.39
CA ASP A 135 1.16 -19.40 14.52
C ASP A 135 0.58 -18.76 15.78
N GLN A 136 1.31 -18.78 16.89
CA GLN A 136 0.85 -18.23 18.17
C GLN A 136 0.67 -16.71 18.07
N ALA A 137 1.65 -16.03 17.53
CA ALA A 137 1.60 -14.58 17.31
C ALA A 137 0.50 -14.22 16.30
N GLU A 138 0.36 -14.97 15.19
CA GLU A 138 -0.72 -14.76 14.23
C GLU A 138 -2.09 -14.83 14.90
N GLN A 139 -2.36 -15.90 15.65
CA GLN A 139 -3.65 -16.08 16.33
C GLN A 139 -3.90 -15.00 17.39
N ALA A 140 -2.88 -14.57 18.12
CA ALA A 140 -2.99 -13.48 19.08
C ALA A 140 -3.35 -12.15 18.39
N ALA A 141 -2.68 -11.83 17.31
CA ALA A 141 -2.98 -10.64 16.50
C ALA A 141 -4.40 -10.68 15.92
N LEU A 142 -4.78 -11.79 15.29
CA LEU A 142 -6.11 -11.93 14.67
C LEU A 142 -7.23 -11.78 15.71
N ARG A 143 -7.06 -12.32 16.93
CA ARG A 143 -8.02 -12.11 18.04
C ARG A 143 -8.10 -10.63 18.44
N ALA A 144 -6.97 -9.95 18.60
CA ALA A 144 -6.96 -8.52 18.94
C ALA A 144 -7.60 -7.66 17.84
N PHE A 145 -7.33 -7.95 16.56
CA PHE A 145 -8.00 -7.27 15.44
C PHE A 145 -9.51 -7.53 15.42
N ALA A 146 -9.95 -8.75 15.69
CA ALA A 146 -11.37 -9.12 15.73
C ALA A 146 -12.12 -8.47 16.91
N ALA A 147 -11.45 -8.41 18.06
CA ALA A 147 -11.99 -7.77 19.28
C ALA A 147 -11.93 -6.23 19.24
N HIS A 148 -11.30 -5.64 18.22
CA HIS A 148 -10.97 -4.21 18.15
C HIS A 148 -10.12 -3.73 19.34
N ASP A 149 -9.36 -4.63 19.97
CA ASP A 149 -8.46 -4.34 21.09
C ASP A 149 -7.08 -3.88 20.57
N LEU A 150 -7.11 -2.78 19.84
CA LEU A 150 -5.92 -2.14 19.28
C LEU A 150 -6.20 -0.69 18.90
N VAL A 151 -5.14 0.09 18.77
CA VAL A 151 -5.21 1.47 18.27
C VAL A 151 -4.61 1.53 16.87
N LYS A 152 -5.35 2.11 15.93
CA LYS A 152 -4.86 2.44 14.58
C LYS A 152 -5.01 3.93 14.35
N LEU A 153 -3.87 4.61 14.22
CA LEU A 153 -3.82 6.03 13.87
C LEU A 153 -3.28 6.18 12.46
N TYR A 154 -3.94 7.06 11.73
CA TYR A 154 -3.56 7.46 10.39
C TYR A 154 -3.35 8.96 10.33
N ARG A 155 -2.54 9.42 9.39
CA ARG A 155 -2.53 10.79 8.93
C ARG A 155 -2.94 10.83 7.47
N CYS A 156 -3.70 11.85 7.10
CA CYS A 156 -4.10 12.05 5.71
C CYS A 156 -4.19 13.52 5.38
N ILE A 157 -4.07 13.84 4.10
CA ILE A 157 -4.36 15.15 3.55
C ILE A 157 -5.72 15.06 2.88
N ALA A 158 -6.68 15.83 3.37
CA ALA A 158 -8.02 15.96 2.80
C ALA A 158 -8.16 17.29 2.05
N VAL A 159 -9.00 17.27 1.02
CA VAL A 159 -9.44 18.49 0.31
C VAL A 159 -10.59 19.11 1.08
N GLY A 160 -10.54 20.43 1.28
CA GLY A 160 -11.50 21.17 2.08
C GLY A 160 -11.06 21.34 3.53
N GLN A 161 -11.85 22.11 4.26
CA GLN A 161 -11.67 22.34 5.70
C GLN A 161 -12.82 21.65 6.47
N PRO A 162 -12.51 20.89 7.51
CA PRO A 162 -13.55 20.24 8.31
C PRO A 162 -14.37 21.29 9.05
N PRO A 163 -15.69 21.09 9.20
CA PRO A 163 -16.56 22.05 9.90
C PRO A 163 -16.29 22.09 11.42
N ARG A 164 -15.53 21.15 11.94
CA ARG A 164 -15.10 21.05 13.34
C ARG A 164 -13.69 20.47 13.39
N ASP A 165 -12.90 20.92 14.34
CA ASP A 165 -11.53 20.42 14.51
C ASP A 165 -11.48 18.94 14.92
N GLU A 166 -12.55 18.42 15.54
CA GLU A 166 -12.68 17.02 15.89
C GLU A 166 -14.10 16.53 15.58
N ALA A 167 -14.21 15.30 15.10
CA ALA A 167 -15.51 14.65 14.96
C ALA A 167 -15.41 13.12 15.11
N ARG A 168 -16.52 12.57 15.60
CA ARG A 168 -16.85 11.16 15.57
C ARG A 168 -17.89 10.93 14.47
N LEU A 169 -17.48 10.22 13.44
CA LEU A 169 -18.32 9.88 12.30
C LEU A 169 -18.82 8.44 12.44
N THR A 170 -20.12 8.24 12.32
CA THR A 170 -20.75 6.92 12.31
C THR A 170 -21.63 6.79 11.08
N ALA A 171 -21.57 5.64 10.41
CA ALA A 171 -22.35 5.35 9.20
C ALA A 171 -22.38 3.83 8.97
N TYR A 172 -22.93 3.43 7.83
CA TYR A 172 -22.90 2.05 7.34
C TYR A 172 -22.13 1.99 6.02
N LEU A 173 -21.32 0.94 5.86
CA LEU A 173 -20.51 0.71 4.69
C LEU A 173 -21.00 -0.54 3.97
N LEU A 174 -21.40 -0.37 2.71
CA LEU A 174 -21.83 -1.45 1.81
C LEU A 174 -20.76 -1.67 0.75
N LYS A 175 -20.27 -2.92 0.64
CA LYS A 175 -19.29 -3.30 -0.36
C LYS A 175 -19.95 -3.48 -1.73
N ASP A 176 -19.44 -2.82 -2.74
CA ASP A 176 -19.76 -3.08 -4.14
C ASP A 176 -18.69 -4.00 -4.74
N ALA A 177 -19.01 -5.28 -4.84
CA ALA A 177 -18.08 -6.29 -5.34
C ALA A 177 -17.77 -6.11 -6.84
N SER A 178 -18.71 -5.54 -7.61
CA SER A 178 -18.54 -5.35 -9.05
C SER A 178 -17.59 -4.19 -9.38
N ALA A 179 -17.67 -3.11 -8.58
CA ALA A 179 -16.87 -1.89 -8.78
C ALA A 179 -15.56 -1.89 -7.97
N SER A 180 -15.27 -2.93 -7.18
CA SER A 180 -14.16 -2.95 -6.23
C SER A 180 -14.13 -1.69 -5.34
N SER A 181 -15.31 -1.18 -4.97
CA SER A 181 -15.52 0.04 -4.21
C SER A 181 -16.45 -0.21 -3.01
N VAL A 182 -16.65 0.83 -2.22
CA VAL A 182 -17.62 0.81 -1.13
C VAL A 182 -18.49 2.05 -1.21
N ARG A 183 -19.72 1.94 -0.70
CA ARG A 183 -20.67 3.05 -0.54
C ARG A 183 -20.95 3.28 0.92
N ILE A 184 -21.05 4.54 1.30
CA ILE A 184 -21.45 4.93 2.65
C ILE A 184 -22.95 5.19 2.65
N LEU A 185 -23.62 4.67 3.66
CA LEU A 185 -25.07 4.81 3.87
C LEU A 185 -25.33 5.41 5.26
N GLU A 186 -26.31 6.29 5.35
CA GLU A 186 -26.73 6.90 6.61
C GLU A 186 -27.48 5.90 7.50
N HIS A 187 -28.25 5.02 6.88
CA HIS A 187 -29.08 4.02 7.56
C HIS A 187 -28.62 2.59 7.28
N PRO A 188 -28.91 1.64 8.20
CA PRO A 188 -28.59 0.24 7.98
C PRO A 188 -29.31 -0.32 6.74
N ALA A 189 -28.60 -1.19 5.99
CA ALA A 189 -29.15 -1.91 4.85
C ALA A 189 -28.61 -3.35 4.83
N PRO A 190 -29.28 -4.29 4.15
CA PRO A 190 -28.81 -5.65 4.02
C PRO A 190 -27.36 -5.71 3.48
N GLY A 191 -26.47 -6.40 4.19
CA GLY A 191 -25.04 -6.51 3.84
C GLY A 191 -24.17 -5.31 4.19
N ALA A 192 -24.75 -4.21 4.68
CA ALA A 192 -24.00 -3.06 5.15
C ALA A 192 -23.47 -3.28 6.58
N LEU A 193 -22.22 -2.85 6.80
CA LEU A 193 -21.55 -2.99 8.09
C LEU A 193 -21.43 -1.62 8.76
N SER A 194 -21.74 -1.55 10.06
CA SER A 194 -21.52 -0.34 10.86
C SER A 194 -20.03 0.02 10.88
N ILE A 195 -19.75 1.31 10.73
CA ILE A 195 -18.41 1.87 10.78
C ILE A 195 -18.33 3.07 11.72
N GLU A 196 -17.19 3.23 12.37
CA GLU A 196 -16.85 4.41 13.15
C GLU A 196 -15.45 4.88 12.78
N THR A 197 -15.34 6.18 12.46
CA THR A 197 -14.09 6.88 12.16
C THR A 197 -14.05 8.15 12.98
N ARG A 198 -12.94 8.43 13.66
CA ARG A 198 -12.74 9.70 14.36
C ARG A 198 -11.63 10.46 13.68
N TYR A 199 -11.77 11.77 13.55
CA TYR A 199 -10.67 12.61 13.08
C TYR A 199 -10.43 13.78 14.03
N ARG A 200 -9.20 14.30 13.96
CA ARG A 200 -8.78 15.55 14.56
C ARG A 200 -7.98 16.34 13.51
N LEU A 201 -8.29 17.62 13.35
CA LEU A 201 -7.53 18.55 12.52
C LEU A 201 -6.18 18.80 13.19
N ILE A 202 -5.09 18.59 12.46
CA ILE A 202 -3.74 18.97 12.90
C ILE A 202 -3.40 20.35 12.40
N GLU A 203 -3.65 20.59 11.11
CA GLU A 203 -3.32 21.84 10.43
C GLU A 203 -4.21 22.02 9.21
N ALA A 204 -4.55 23.28 8.89
CA ALA A 204 -5.24 23.64 7.66
C ALA A 204 -4.38 24.68 6.92
N ARG A 205 -4.21 24.47 5.62
CA ARG A 205 -3.52 25.41 4.69
C ARG A 205 -4.27 25.45 3.38
N ASP A 206 -4.62 26.65 2.94
CA ASP A 206 -5.39 26.87 1.72
C ASP A 206 -6.67 26.04 1.69
N ALA A 207 -6.86 25.23 0.64
CA ALA A 207 -7.98 24.33 0.49
C ALA A 207 -7.72 22.93 1.04
N LEU A 208 -6.64 22.71 1.79
CA LEU A 208 -6.24 21.41 2.30
C LEU A 208 -6.24 21.36 3.82
N SER A 209 -6.47 20.17 4.36
CA SER A 209 -6.41 19.88 5.80
C SER A 209 -5.57 18.63 6.06
N LEU A 210 -4.63 18.73 6.99
CA LEU A 210 -3.91 17.60 7.56
C LEU A 210 -4.72 17.07 8.75
N LEU A 211 -5.21 15.85 8.62
CA LEU A 211 -6.03 15.19 9.63
C LEU A 211 -5.29 14.03 10.27
N GLU A 212 -5.43 13.88 11.59
CA GLU A 212 -5.18 12.63 12.28
C GLU A 212 -6.49 11.85 12.37
N VAL A 213 -6.46 10.59 11.96
CA VAL A 213 -7.67 9.74 11.89
C VAL A 213 -7.48 8.50 12.74
N ARG A 214 -8.40 8.25 13.67
CA ARG A 214 -8.46 7.02 14.46
C ARG A 214 -9.55 6.10 13.90
N LEU A 215 -9.17 4.90 13.49
CA LEU A 215 -10.11 3.86 13.09
C LEU A 215 -10.58 3.06 14.30
N MET A 216 -11.88 3.09 14.55
CA MET A 216 -12.54 2.24 15.55
C MET A 216 -12.98 0.90 14.94
N THR A 217 -13.31 0.89 13.65
CA THR A 217 -13.54 -0.29 12.81
C THR A 217 -12.53 -0.30 11.66
N GLY A 218 -12.33 -1.43 10.97
CA GLY A 218 -11.29 -1.54 9.92
C GLY A 218 -11.85 -2.18 8.65
N ARG A 219 -12.75 -1.49 7.93
CA ARG A 219 -13.32 -1.99 6.68
C ARG A 219 -12.54 -1.47 5.48
N THR A 220 -12.59 -2.23 4.38
CA THR A 220 -11.96 -1.84 3.10
C THR A 220 -12.33 -0.40 2.73
N HIS A 221 -11.35 0.41 2.36
CA HIS A 221 -11.48 1.81 1.97
C HIS A 221 -12.22 2.71 2.98
N GLN A 222 -12.35 2.31 4.25
CA GLN A 222 -13.21 3.00 5.21
C GLN A 222 -12.88 4.49 5.35
N ILE A 223 -11.62 4.86 5.63
CA ILE A 223 -11.23 6.28 5.77
C ILE A 223 -11.53 7.04 4.49
N ARG A 224 -11.14 6.51 3.35
CA ARG A 224 -11.27 7.11 2.04
C ARG A 224 -12.72 7.44 1.70
N ALA A 225 -13.60 6.45 1.81
CA ALA A 225 -15.02 6.61 1.50
C ALA A 225 -15.77 7.44 2.56
N HIS A 226 -15.47 7.25 3.85
CA HIS A 226 -16.16 7.94 4.93
C HIS A 226 -15.84 9.43 4.96
N LEU A 227 -14.57 9.81 4.81
CA LEU A 227 -14.20 11.23 4.72
C LEU A 227 -14.76 11.88 3.45
N SER A 228 -14.71 11.20 2.31
CA SER A 228 -15.34 11.70 1.08
C SER A 228 -16.85 11.93 1.25
N TYR A 229 -17.54 11.02 1.93
CA TYR A 229 -18.98 11.13 2.20
C TYR A 229 -19.36 12.38 3.02
N VAL A 230 -18.49 12.80 3.93
CA VAL A 230 -18.70 14.01 4.74
C VAL A 230 -18.07 15.28 4.14
N GLY A 231 -17.70 15.25 2.86
CA GLY A 231 -17.18 16.41 2.13
C GLY A 231 -15.69 16.70 2.35
N LEU A 232 -14.92 15.73 2.85
CA LEU A 232 -13.48 15.79 3.07
C LEU A 232 -12.75 14.71 2.26
N PRO A 233 -12.87 14.66 0.92
CA PRO A 233 -12.22 13.63 0.13
C PRO A 233 -10.70 13.71 0.28
N LEU A 234 -10.02 12.54 0.26
CA LEU A 234 -8.56 12.50 0.34
C LEU A 234 -7.92 13.01 -0.94
N LEU A 235 -6.90 13.85 -0.80
CA LEU A 235 -6.08 14.29 -1.91
C LEU A 235 -5.38 13.09 -2.55
N GLY A 236 -5.40 13.02 -3.90
CA GLY A 236 -4.79 11.94 -4.66
C GLY A 236 -5.62 10.66 -4.76
N ASP A 237 -6.79 10.59 -4.13
CA ASP A 237 -7.67 9.43 -4.22
C ASP A 237 -8.36 9.38 -5.59
N ASP A 238 -8.17 8.27 -6.32
CA ASP A 238 -8.70 8.06 -7.67
C ASP A 238 -10.17 7.66 -7.68
N LYS A 239 -10.66 7.06 -6.57
CA LYS A 239 -12.03 6.51 -6.46
C LYS A 239 -12.99 7.43 -5.74
N TYR A 240 -12.54 8.04 -4.66
CA TYR A 240 -13.37 8.84 -3.75
C TYR A 240 -12.91 10.29 -3.66
N GLY A 241 -11.80 10.64 -4.29
CA GLY A 241 -11.19 11.97 -4.23
C GLY A 241 -11.77 12.96 -5.24
N ASP A 242 -11.31 14.19 -5.12
CA ASP A 242 -11.57 15.27 -6.06
C ASP A 242 -10.53 15.24 -7.19
N ARG A 243 -10.99 14.95 -8.41
CA ARG A 243 -10.11 14.83 -9.59
C ARG A 243 -9.50 16.17 -10.03
N GLU A 244 -10.17 17.27 -9.77
CA GLU A 244 -9.68 18.60 -10.13
C GLU A 244 -8.55 19.02 -9.19
N GLU A 245 -8.75 18.89 -7.90
CA GLU A 245 -7.73 19.12 -6.90
C GLU A 245 -6.55 18.14 -7.05
N ASN A 246 -6.80 16.88 -7.34
CA ASN A 246 -5.72 15.90 -7.60
C ASN A 246 -4.82 16.35 -8.76
N ARG A 247 -5.40 16.89 -9.83
CA ARG A 247 -4.64 17.45 -10.96
C ARG A 247 -3.91 18.74 -10.58
N ARG A 248 -4.57 19.62 -9.86
CA ARG A 248 -4.00 20.90 -9.39
C ARG A 248 -2.74 20.68 -8.55
N TRP A 249 -2.77 19.71 -7.66
CA TRP A 249 -1.67 19.37 -6.76
C TRP A 249 -0.70 18.33 -7.34
N HIS A 250 -0.94 17.86 -8.56
CA HIS A 250 -0.14 16.80 -9.22
C HIS A 250 0.02 15.53 -8.39
N VAL A 251 -1.02 15.13 -7.66
CA VAL A 251 -1.03 13.97 -6.78
C VAL A 251 -1.93 12.89 -7.36
N SER A 252 -1.42 11.66 -7.49
CA SER A 252 -2.11 10.53 -8.12
C SER A 252 -2.30 9.32 -7.21
N GLN A 253 -1.95 9.46 -5.92
CA GLN A 253 -2.14 8.41 -4.91
C GLN A 253 -2.72 9.03 -3.63
N PRO A 254 -3.63 8.34 -2.93
CA PRO A 254 -4.21 8.84 -1.69
C PRO A 254 -3.13 9.26 -0.70
N GLN A 255 -3.18 10.49 -0.24
CA GLN A 255 -2.28 10.98 0.81
C GLN A 255 -2.79 10.45 2.15
N LEU A 256 -2.57 9.14 2.37
CA LEU A 256 -3.02 8.39 3.55
C LEU A 256 -1.90 7.50 4.08
N TRP A 257 -1.62 7.61 5.37
CA TRP A 257 -0.53 6.92 6.02
C TRP A 257 -0.94 6.34 7.37
N CYS A 258 -0.73 5.04 7.59
CA CYS A 258 -0.87 4.41 8.90
C CYS A 258 0.35 4.76 9.76
N VAL A 259 0.20 5.78 10.62
CA VAL A 259 1.34 6.31 11.39
C VAL A 259 1.62 5.53 12.66
N ARG A 260 0.61 4.84 13.22
CA ARG A 260 0.77 4.07 14.47
C ARG A 260 -0.21 2.90 14.52
N ILE A 261 0.30 1.77 14.97
CA ILE A 261 -0.52 0.66 15.47
C ILE A 261 -0.02 0.29 16.87
N SER A 262 -0.93 0.28 17.85
CA SER A 262 -0.67 -0.27 19.19
C SER A 262 -1.47 -1.56 19.34
N LEU A 263 -0.78 -2.67 19.65
CA LEU A 263 -1.32 -4.02 19.65
C LEU A 263 -0.59 -4.86 20.69
N LEU A 264 -1.30 -5.58 21.56
CA LEU A 264 -0.72 -6.54 22.54
C LEU A 264 0.44 -5.94 23.35
N GLY A 265 0.31 -4.69 23.81
CA GLY A 265 1.35 -4.00 24.59
C GLY A 265 2.49 -3.39 23.76
N HIS A 266 2.59 -3.67 22.48
CA HIS A 266 3.55 -3.04 21.56
C HIS A 266 2.97 -1.81 20.90
N THR A 267 3.83 -0.84 20.55
CA THR A 267 3.48 0.32 19.74
C THR A 267 4.50 0.48 18.61
N PHE A 268 4.02 0.47 17.39
CA PHE A 268 4.84 0.61 16.19
C PHE A 268 4.46 1.89 15.47
N GLU A 269 5.46 2.64 15.00
CA GLU A 269 5.26 3.94 14.37
C GLU A 269 5.98 4.05 13.03
N SER A 270 5.37 4.79 12.11
CA SER A 270 5.94 5.17 10.82
C SER A 270 5.71 6.66 10.57
N ARG A 271 6.66 7.31 9.90
CA ARG A 271 6.54 8.73 9.52
C ARG A 271 5.87 8.83 8.16
N PRO A 272 4.84 9.69 7.99
CA PRO A 272 4.21 9.91 6.70
C PRO A 272 5.23 10.35 5.64
N ARG A 273 5.09 9.82 4.43
CA ARG A 273 5.84 10.22 3.24
C ARG A 273 4.85 10.67 2.17
N PHE A 274 4.22 11.80 2.42
CA PHE A 274 3.30 12.39 1.48
C PHE A 274 4.05 12.93 0.26
N SER A 275 3.45 12.81 -0.93
CA SER A 275 3.98 13.44 -2.13
C SER A 275 3.55 14.91 -2.27
N CYS A 276 2.52 15.31 -1.54
CA CYS A 276 2.10 16.71 -1.43
C CYS A 276 2.95 17.43 -0.39
N ARG A 277 3.62 18.52 -0.80
CA ARG A 277 4.50 19.32 0.04
C ARG A 277 3.80 20.43 0.84
N ALA A 278 2.47 20.51 0.79
CA ALA A 278 1.72 21.55 1.47
C ALA A 278 1.94 21.56 2.99
N PHE A 279 2.33 20.41 3.58
CA PHE A 279 2.51 20.22 5.03
C PHE A 279 3.91 19.68 5.39
N GLU A 280 4.92 20.01 4.59
CA GLU A 280 6.34 19.80 4.91
C GLU A 280 6.87 20.85 5.89
#